data_6056f0d52e6e3bce183d2dc2f79c55f8
#
_entry.id   6056f0d52e6e3bce183d2dc2f79c55f8
#
_cell.length_a   1.000
_cell.length_b   1.000
_cell.length_c   1.000
_cell.angle_alpha   90.00
_cell.angle_beta   90.00
_cell.angle_gamma   90.00
#
_symmetry.space_group_name_H-M   'P 1'
#
loop_
_entity.id
_entity.type
_entity.pdbx_description
1 polymer ?
#
loop_
_entity_poly.entity_id
_entity_poly.type
_entity_poly.pdbx_seq_one_letter_code
_entity_poly.pdbx_strand_id
1 'polypeptide(L)'
;MLYVVASPIGNLEDMTFRSIRILNEVDIIFCEDTRVTKTLLSHYNISKPLIRYIDDHRQNFYLEKLLSGDVALISDAGTPLLSDPGYKLINIARENDIPVISIPGASALMASISISGKQLNEFVFDGFFPRANKDQLILLSKLNLRKEDTFVFESPKRIYKTINLLKEKLKDRNIILFHELTKLHEKVIIFNLNEIDTTTIPSIGEFVILISGENSKNELFDEDFDKYVKVELEYMIQNGVSLRNATKIISEIFDLPRKDIYNIWIAK
;
A
#
# COMPACT_ATOMS: atom_id res chain seq x y z
N MET A 1 -16.86 -23.22 -0.96
CA MET A 1 -15.44 -22.76 -0.98
C MET A 1 -15.37 -21.24 -1.13
N LEU A 2 -14.28 -20.59 -0.66
CA LEU A 2 -14.05 -19.16 -0.90
C LEU A 2 -12.90 -18.99 -1.90
N TYR A 3 -13.19 -18.36 -3.03
CA TYR A 3 -12.19 -17.99 -4.05
C TYR A 3 -11.83 -16.50 -3.92
N VAL A 4 -10.55 -16.19 -3.72
CA VAL A 4 -10.03 -14.82 -3.69
C VAL A 4 -9.49 -14.50 -5.08
N VAL A 5 -10.20 -13.66 -5.82
CA VAL A 5 -9.98 -13.45 -7.25
C VAL A 5 -9.40 -12.07 -7.50
N ALA A 6 -8.21 -12.00 -8.11
CA ALA A 6 -7.64 -10.73 -8.56
C ALA A 6 -8.40 -10.20 -9.78
N SER A 7 -8.63 -8.88 -9.80
CA SER A 7 -9.25 -8.13 -10.89
C SER A 7 -8.21 -7.29 -11.66
N PRO A 8 -8.51 -6.84 -12.88
CA PRO A 8 -7.66 -5.94 -13.63
C PRO A 8 -7.36 -4.63 -12.89
N ILE A 9 -6.18 -4.06 -13.12
CA ILE A 9 -5.77 -2.76 -12.54
C ILE A 9 -5.89 -1.59 -13.53
N GLY A 10 -6.43 -1.84 -14.71
CA GLY A 10 -6.62 -0.81 -15.74
C GLY A 10 -6.81 -1.35 -17.13
N ASN A 11 -6.37 -2.57 -17.40
CA ASN A 11 -6.56 -3.25 -18.69
C ASN A 11 -7.38 -4.53 -18.50
N LEU A 12 -8.52 -4.60 -19.15
CA LEU A 12 -9.41 -5.76 -19.03
C LEU A 12 -8.74 -7.07 -19.51
N GLU A 13 -7.80 -7.00 -20.47
CA GLU A 13 -7.06 -8.17 -20.94
C GLU A 13 -6.18 -8.84 -19.86
N ASP A 14 -5.93 -8.18 -18.74
CA ASP A 14 -5.19 -8.75 -17.60
C ASP A 14 -6.04 -9.73 -16.76
N MET A 15 -7.31 -9.94 -17.11
CA MET A 15 -8.15 -10.94 -16.47
C MET A 15 -7.75 -12.34 -16.92
N THR A 16 -7.42 -13.22 -15.98
CA THR A 16 -7.00 -14.59 -16.32
C THR A 16 -8.19 -15.46 -16.75
N PHE A 17 -7.96 -16.41 -17.65
CA PHE A 17 -8.97 -17.41 -18.03
C PHE A 17 -9.54 -18.16 -16.80
N ARG A 18 -8.69 -18.43 -15.80
CA ARG A 18 -9.12 -19.08 -14.56
C ARG A 18 -10.04 -18.18 -13.73
N SER A 19 -9.75 -16.88 -13.65
CA SER A 19 -10.62 -15.92 -12.97
C SER A 19 -12.00 -15.85 -13.62
N ILE A 20 -12.04 -15.74 -14.96
CA ILE A 20 -13.30 -15.71 -15.71
C ILE A 20 -14.11 -17.00 -15.47
N ARG A 21 -13.46 -18.17 -15.55
CA ARG A 21 -14.12 -19.46 -15.29
C ARG A 21 -14.69 -19.53 -13.87
N ILE A 22 -13.90 -19.22 -12.84
CA ILE A 22 -14.33 -19.27 -11.45
C ILE A 22 -15.50 -18.32 -11.19
N LEU A 23 -15.43 -17.06 -11.69
CA LEU A 23 -16.53 -16.11 -11.53
C LEU A 23 -17.82 -16.54 -12.24
N ASN A 24 -17.72 -17.39 -13.28
CA ASN A 24 -18.87 -18.03 -13.91
C ASN A 24 -19.42 -19.26 -13.13
N GLU A 25 -18.58 -19.92 -12.36
CA GLU A 25 -18.95 -21.16 -11.63
C GLU A 25 -19.55 -20.87 -10.26
N VAL A 26 -19.03 -19.88 -9.51
CA VAL A 26 -19.49 -19.56 -8.13
C VAL A 26 -20.96 -19.16 -8.06
N ASP A 27 -21.56 -19.35 -6.90
CA ASP A 27 -22.96 -18.99 -6.64
C ASP A 27 -23.14 -17.51 -6.35
N ILE A 28 -22.18 -16.89 -5.65
CA ILE A 28 -22.22 -15.49 -5.19
C ILE A 28 -20.85 -14.86 -5.33
N ILE A 29 -20.83 -13.56 -5.65
CA ILE A 29 -19.62 -12.75 -5.68
C ILE A 29 -19.73 -11.64 -4.63
N PHE A 30 -18.82 -11.64 -3.67
CA PHE A 30 -18.58 -10.52 -2.79
C PHE A 30 -17.64 -9.52 -3.44
N CYS A 31 -17.97 -8.23 -3.35
CA CYS A 31 -17.20 -7.16 -4.00
C CYS A 31 -17.27 -5.85 -3.20
N GLU A 32 -16.31 -4.98 -3.39
CA GLU A 32 -16.24 -3.68 -2.73
C GLU A 32 -17.33 -2.72 -3.24
N ASP A 33 -17.38 -2.48 -4.55
CA ASP A 33 -18.44 -1.71 -5.22
C ASP A 33 -19.14 -2.57 -6.28
N THR A 34 -20.41 -2.87 -6.04
CA THR A 34 -21.22 -3.70 -6.95
C THR A 34 -21.39 -3.08 -8.35
N ARG A 35 -21.26 -1.76 -8.49
CA ARG A 35 -21.37 -1.06 -9.78
C ARG A 35 -20.12 -1.30 -10.64
N VAL A 36 -18.94 -1.16 -10.02
CA VAL A 36 -17.65 -1.42 -10.67
C VAL A 36 -17.57 -2.88 -11.09
N THR A 37 -17.83 -3.79 -10.14
CA THR A 37 -17.83 -5.24 -10.42
C THR A 37 -18.84 -5.63 -11.49
N LYS A 38 -20.05 -5.07 -11.47
CA LYS A 38 -21.07 -5.34 -12.50
C LYS A 38 -20.58 -4.94 -13.91
N THR A 39 -19.90 -3.81 -14.04
CA THR A 39 -19.31 -3.36 -15.30
C THR A 39 -18.25 -4.35 -15.79
N LEU A 40 -17.33 -4.77 -14.91
CA LEU A 40 -16.32 -5.76 -15.20
C LEU A 40 -16.94 -7.09 -15.66
N LEU A 41 -17.86 -7.63 -14.91
CA LEU A 41 -18.51 -8.92 -15.20
C LEU A 41 -19.30 -8.87 -16.51
N SER A 42 -19.97 -7.75 -16.80
CA SER A 42 -20.71 -7.57 -18.06
C SER A 42 -19.81 -7.63 -19.28
N HIS A 43 -18.56 -7.14 -19.18
CA HIS A 43 -17.58 -7.23 -20.28
C HIS A 43 -17.26 -8.69 -20.63
N TYR A 44 -17.23 -9.59 -19.64
CA TYR A 44 -16.97 -11.03 -19.83
C TYR A 44 -18.25 -11.87 -19.96
N ASN A 45 -19.42 -11.25 -20.12
CA ASN A 45 -20.72 -11.92 -20.19
C ASN A 45 -21.04 -12.79 -18.94
N ILE A 46 -20.56 -12.37 -17.77
CA ILE A 46 -20.81 -13.04 -16.50
C ILE A 46 -22.01 -12.38 -15.80
N SER A 47 -22.99 -13.19 -15.41
CA SER A 47 -24.18 -12.73 -14.68
C SER A 47 -24.33 -13.54 -13.38
N LYS A 48 -23.97 -12.94 -12.24
CA LYS A 48 -23.99 -13.57 -10.92
C LYS A 48 -24.55 -12.60 -9.87
N PRO A 49 -25.14 -13.11 -8.79
CA PRO A 49 -25.51 -12.29 -7.65
C PRO A 49 -24.30 -11.61 -7.03
N LEU A 50 -24.39 -10.28 -6.87
CA LEU A 50 -23.35 -9.46 -6.25
C LEU A 50 -23.79 -9.03 -4.87
N ILE A 51 -22.93 -9.18 -3.89
CA ILE A 51 -23.12 -8.69 -2.53
C ILE A 51 -21.95 -7.77 -2.17
N ARG A 52 -22.29 -6.54 -1.78
CA ARG A 52 -21.27 -5.63 -1.28
C ARG A 52 -20.66 -6.18 0.00
N TYR A 53 -19.36 -6.34 0.00
CA TYR A 53 -18.57 -6.75 1.15
C TYR A 53 -17.78 -5.57 1.73
N ILE A 54 -17.79 -5.47 3.05
CA ILE A 54 -16.91 -4.60 3.84
C ILE A 54 -16.49 -5.36 5.11
N ASP A 55 -15.36 -5.01 5.71
CA ASP A 55 -14.89 -5.61 6.95
C ASP A 55 -15.67 -5.11 8.18
N ASP A 56 -16.97 -5.42 8.24
CA ASP A 56 -17.91 -4.97 9.27
C ASP A 56 -18.30 -6.10 10.28
N HIS A 57 -19.40 -5.89 10.98
CA HIS A 57 -19.89 -6.80 12.03
C HIS A 57 -20.83 -7.90 11.53
N ARG A 58 -21.11 -8.02 10.23
CA ARG A 58 -22.05 -8.98 9.64
C ARG A 58 -21.48 -10.38 9.47
N GLN A 59 -20.64 -10.85 10.41
CA GLN A 59 -19.92 -12.11 10.32
C GLN A 59 -20.86 -13.30 10.09
N ASN A 60 -21.97 -13.39 10.83
CA ASN A 60 -22.95 -14.47 10.68
C ASN A 60 -23.60 -14.49 9.29
N PHE A 61 -23.90 -13.33 8.72
CA PHE A 61 -24.41 -13.23 7.36
C PHE A 61 -23.41 -13.74 6.33
N TYR A 62 -22.14 -13.34 6.45
CA TYR A 62 -21.10 -13.80 5.53
C TYR A 62 -20.84 -15.29 5.67
N LEU A 63 -20.84 -15.83 6.91
CA LEU A 63 -20.71 -17.26 7.17
C LEU A 63 -21.87 -18.05 6.55
N GLU A 64 -23.11 -17.60 6.71
CA GLU A 64 -24.28 -18.22 6.07
C GLU A 64 -24.08 -18.35 4.56
N LYS A 65 -23.60 -17.29 3.89
CA LYS A 65 -23.34 -17.32 2.44
C LYS A 65 -22.22 -18.27 2.06
N LEU A 66 -21.13 -18.30 2.85
CA LEU A 66 -20.02 -19.23 2.65
C LEU A 66 -20.43 -20.71 2.82
N LEU A 67 -21.38 -20.98 3.70
CA LEU A 67 -21.91 -22.34 3.94
C LEU A 67 -22.94 -22.75 2.87
N SER A 68 -23.60 -21.78 2.22
CA SER A 68 -24.67 -22.06 1.24
C SER A 68 -24.17 -22.43 -0.15
N GLY A 69 -22.87 -22.19 -0.46
CA GLY A 69 -22.33 -22.48 -1.79
C GLY A 69 -20.91 -21.97 -1.99
N ASP A 70 -20.48 -21.95 -3.23
CA ASP A 70 -19.18 -21.42 -3.65
C ASP A 70 -19.24 -19.90 -3.81
N VAL A 71 -18.28 -19.20 -3.21
CA VAL A 71 -18.24 -17.73 -3.15
C VAL A 71 -16.93 -17.22 -3.71
N ALA A 72 -16.98 -16.16 -4.51
CA ALA A 72 -15.79 -15.40 -4.88
C ALA A 72 -15.74 -14.07 -4.10
N LEU A 73 -14.55 -13.65 -3.70
CA LEU A 73 -14.24 -12.29 -3.25
C LEU A 73 -13.40 -11.62 -4.34
N ILE A 74 -13.83 -10.43 -4.79
CA ILE A 74 -13.13 -9.61 -5.78
C ILE A 74 -13.02 -8.18 -5.27
N SER A 75 -11.89 -7.50 -5.50
CA SER A 75 -11.71 -6.06 -5.27
C SER A 75 -12.03 -5.25 -6.52
N ASP A 76 -12.15 -3.94 -6.38
CA ASP A 76 -12.42 -3.05 -7.51
C ASP A 76 -11.24 -3.02 -8.50
N ALA A 77 -9.99 -3.17 -7.98
CA ALA A 77 -8.79 -3.25 -8.81
C ALA A 77 -7.69 -4.08 -8.14
N GLY A 78 -7.11 -5.02 -8.87
CA GLY A 78 -5.95 -5.80 -8.42
C GLY A 78 -6.29 -6.97 -7.49
N THR A 79 -5.34 -7.30 -6.62
CA THR A 79 -5.43 -8.43 -5.71
C THR A 79 -6.15 -8.03 -4.42
N PRO A 80 -7.27 -8.69 -4.05
CA PRO A 80 -7.97 -8.43 -2.79
C PRO A 80 -7.04 -8.49 -1.57
N LEU A 81 -7.35 -7.79 -0.49
CA LEU A 81 -6.59 -7.64 0.74
C LEU A 81 -5.34 -6.74 0.64
N LEU A 82 -4.87 -6.44 -0.54
CA LEU A 82 -3.73 -5.53 -0.69
C LEU A 82 -4.23 -4.07 -0.69
N SER A 83 -4.40 -3.50 0.48
CA SER A 83 -5.07 -2.21 0.74
C SER A 83 -6.60 -2.22 0.57
N ASP A 84 -7.19 -3.40 0.42
CA ASP A 84 -8.61 -3.63 0.20
C ASP A 84 -9.22 -4.46 1.34
N PRO A 85 -10.55 -4.46 1.52
CA PRO A 85 -11.21 -5.32 2.50
C PRO A 85 -11.11 -6.81 2.13
N GLY A 86 -11.28 -7.71 3.14
CA GLY A 86 -11.34 -9.15 2.90
C GLY A 86 -10.73 -10.01 3.99
N TYR A 87 -9.84 -9.45 4.83
CA TYR A 87 -9.13 -10.27 5.82
C TYR A 87 -10.07 -10.94 6.82
N LYS A 88 -11.17 -10.29 7.24
CA LYS A 88 -12.16 -10.87 8.12
C LYS A 88 -12.91 -12.02 7.46
N LEU A 89 -13.25 -11.90 6.17
CA LEU A 89 -13.93 -12.96 5.42
C LEU A 89 -13.08 -14.23 5.35
N ILE A 90 -11.78 -14.06 5.08
CA ILE A 90 -10.84 -15.20 5.06
C ILE A 90 -10.73 -15.85 6.43
N ASN A 91 -10.68 -15.06 7.51
CA ASN A 91 -10.63 -15.60 8.87
C ASN A 91 -11.93 -16.36 9.19
N ILE A 92 -13.11 -15.81 8.88
CA ILE A 92 -14.39 -16.51 9.01
C ILE A 92 -14.37 -17.85 8.28
N ALA A 93 -13.89 -17.89 7.04
CA ALA A 93 -13.79 -19.11 6.26
C ALA A 93 -12.86 -20.14 6.94
N ARG A 94 -11.67 -19.72 7.38
CA ARG A 94 -10.68 -20.59 8.05
C ARG A 94 -11.18 -21.13 9.40
N GLU A 95 -11.82 -20.30 10.22
CA GLU A 95 -12.38 -20.67 11.51
C GLU A 95 -13.53 -21.69 11.40
N ASN A 96 -14.11 -21.85 10.21
CA ASN A 96 -15.19 -22.77 9.91
C ASN A 96 -14.80 -23.87 8.90
N ASP A 97 -13.50 -24.15 8.76
CA ASP A 97 -12.95 -25.19 7.88
C ASP A 97 -13.39 -25.07 6.40
N ILE A 98 -13.74 -23.86 5.95
CA ILE A 98 -14.10 -23.58 4.56
C ILE A 98 -12.81 -23.33 3.75
N PRO A 99 -12.54 -24.14 2.70
CA PRO A 99 -11.36 -23.97 1.88
C PRO A 99 -11.28 -22.58 1.24
N VAL A 100 -10.11 -21.91 1.35
CA VAL A 100 -9.81 -20.63 0.72
C VAL A 100 -8.80 -20.83 -0.39
N ILE A 101 -9.16 -20.45 -1.61
CA ILE A 101 -8.37 -20.67 -2.82
C ILE A 101 -8.02 -19.32 -3.44
N SER A 102 -6.72 -19.05 -3.60
CA SER A 102 -6.24 -17.87 -4.33
C SER A 102 -6.32 -18.10 -5.83
N ILE A 103 -6.88 -17.13 -6.54
CA ILE A 103 -6.88 -17.04 -8.00
C ILE A 103 -5.97 -15.86 -8.39
N PRO A 104 -4.70 -16.11 -8.71
CA PRO A 104 -3.74 -15.06 -8.99
C PRO A 104 -4.10 -14.27 -10.25
N GLY A 105 -3.67 -13.02 -10.29
CA GLY A 105 -3.90 -12.10 -11.40
C GLY A 105 -3.16 -10.79 -11.22
N ALA A 106 -3.69 -9.71 -11.76
CA ALA A 106 -3.07 -8.41 -11.76
C ALA A 106 -2.84 -7.85 -10.35
N SER A 107 -1.71 -7.14 -10.19
CA SER A 107 -1.34 -6.42 -8.98
C SER A 107 -0.47 -5.23 -9.37
N ALA A 108 -0.88 -4.02 -8.98
CA ALA A 108 -0.12 -2.82 -9.26
C ALA A 108 1.29 -2.85 -8.63
N LEU A 109 1.41 -3.43 -7.43
CA LEU A 109 2.70 -3.61 -6.77
C LEU A 109 3.62 -4.53 -7.58
N MET A 110 3.15 -5.73 -7.98
CA MET A 110 3.96 -6.67 -8.75
C MET A 110 4.25 -6.16 -10.17
N ALA A 111 3.31 -5.48 -10.81
CA ALA A 111 3.52 -4.84 -12.10
C ALA A 111 4.61 -3.77 -12.01
N SER A 112 4.58 -2.90 -10.98
CA SER A 112 5.63 -1.90 -10.78
C SER A 112 7.00 -2.52 -10.52
N ILE A 113 7.08 -3.58 -9.71
CA ILE A 113 8.34 -4.32 -9.48
C ILE A 113 8.91 -4.85 -10.78
N SER A 114 8.08 -5.48 -11.63
CA SER A 114 8.53 -6.13 -12.87
C SER A 114 9.17 -5.18 -13.89
N ILE A 115 8.82 -3.89 -13.85
CA ILE A 115 9.33 -2.86 -14.77
C ILE A 115 10.20 -1.80 -14.06
N SER A 116 10.52 -2.01 -12.78
CA SER A 116 11.33 -1.05 -12.00
C SER A 116 12.78 -0.94 -12.48
N GLY A 117 13.30 -1.98 -13.14
CA GLY A 117 14.71 -2.09 -13.49
C GLY A 117 15.64 -2.30 -12.28
N LYS A 118 15.09 -2.60 -11.10
CA LYS A 118 15.84 -2.86 -9.87
C LYS A 118 15.84 -4.34 -9.52
N GLN A 119 16.96 -4.83 -8.98
CA GLN A 119 17.01 -6.14 -8.35
C GLN A 119 16.50 -6.00 -6.91
N LEU A 120 15.28 -6.43 -6.65
CA LEU A 120 14.60 -6.29 -5.37
C LEU A 120 14.51 -7.67 -4.68
N ASN A 121 15.47 -7.98 -3.81
CA ASN A 121 15.41 -9.18 -2.97
C ASN A 121 14.56 -8.92 -1.73
N GLU A 122 14.68 -7.72 -1.19
CA GLU A 122 13.91 -7.23 -0.04
C GLU A 122 13.32 -5.87 -0.38
N PHE A 123 12.07 -5.67 0.00
CA PHE A 123 11.37 -4.39 -0.14
C PHE A 123 10.27 -4.28 0.90
N VAL A 124 9.81 -3.07 1.14
CA VAL A 124 8.65 -2.81 2.00
C VAL A 124 7.50 -2.24 1.19
N PHE A 125 6.29 -2.68 1.48
CA PHE A 125 5.07 -2.08 0.97
C PHE A 125 4.28 -1.47 2.14
N ASP A 126 4.16 -0.16 2.17
CA ASP A 126 3.47 0.59 3.24
C ASP A 126 2.00 0.94 2.89
N GLY A 127 1.45 0.34 1.81
CA GLY A 127 0.07 0.64 1.38
C GLY A 127 -0.06 2.04 0.78
N PHE A 128 -1.19 2.71 1.04
CA PHE A 128 -1.36 4.10 0.62
C PHE A 128 -0.55 5.07 1.50
N PHE A 129 0.09 6.06 0.86
CA PHE A 129 0.74 7.13 1.60
C PHE A 129 -0.27 7.78 2.58
N PRO A 130 0.06 7.94 3.86
CA PRO A 130 -0.89 8.36 4.89
C PRO A 130 -1.58 9.70 4.59
N ARG A 131 -2.81 9.86 5.08
CA ARG A 131 -3.56 11.11 4.93
C ARG A 131 -3.32 12.07 6.11
N ALA A 132 -3.28 11.54 7.31
CA ALA A 132 -3.09 12.34 8.52
C ALA A 132 -1.63 12.81 8.65
N ASN A 133 -1.41 14.08 8.96
CA ASN A 133 -0.08 14.67 9.08
C ASN A 133 0.82 13.88 10.05
N LYS A 134 0.26 13.43 11.19
CA LYS A 134 1.00 12.62 12.17
C LYS A 134 1.56 11.34 11.56
N ASP A 135 0.73 10.62 10.80
CA ASP A 135 1.13 9.34 10.20
C ASP A 135 2.11 9.55 9.02
N GLN A 136 1.97 10.71 8.31
CA GLN A 136 2.96 11.13 7.32
C GLN A 136 4.34 11.34 7.94
N LEU A 137 4.41 12.04 9.08
CA LEU A 137 5.66 12.26 9.80
C LEU A 137 6.30 10.94 10.25
N ILE A 138 5.48 10.02 10.78
CA ILE A 138 5.95 8.67 11.17
C ILE A 138 6.54 7.94 9.96
N LEU A 139 5.83 7.91 8.84
CA LEU A 139 6.32 7.23 7.64
C LEU A 139 7.60 7.90 7.11
N LEU A 140 7.64 9.22 7.03
CA LEU A 140 8.82 9.97 6.56
C LEU A 140 10.06 9.69 7.43
N SER A 141 9.91 9.63 8.75
CA SER A 141 11.01 9.27 9.64
C SER A 141 11.47 7.83 9.44
N LYS A 142 10.53 6.89 9.24
CA LYS A 142 10.88 5.50 8.88
C LYS A 142 11.64 5.44 7.56
N LEU A 143 11.15 6.12 6.53
CA LEU A 143 11.77 6.15 5.20
C LEU A 143 13.19 6.73 5.24
N ASN A 144 13.42 7.73 6.08
CA ASN A 144 14.74 8.35 6.22
C ASN A 144 15.83 7.37 6.70
N LEU A 145 15.43 6.35 7.44
CA LEU A 145 16.34 5.34 8.03
C LEU A 145 16.37 4.02 7.27
N ARG A 146 15.32 3.77 6.48
CA ARG A 146 15.10 2.47 5.86
C ARG A 146 16.10 2.22 4.73
N LYS A 147 16.77 1.06 4.78
CA LYS A 147 17.71 0.61 3.75
C LYS A 147 17.01 -0.07 2.58
N GLU A 148 15.85 -0.65 2.84
CA GLU A 148 15.04 -1.34 1.84
C GLU A 148 14.28 -0.33 0.99
N ASP A 149 14.15 -0.64 -0.29
CA ASP A 149 13.26 0.09 -1.20
C ASP A 149 11.82 -0.01 -0.71
N THR A 150 11.09 1.09 -0.74
CA THR A 150 9.72 1.15 -0.24
C THR A 150 8.75 1.51 -1.34
N PHE A 151 7.67 0.73 -1.46
CA PHE A 151 6.55 1.03 -2.34
C PHE A 151 5.39 1.63 -1.55
N VAL A 152 4.77 2.65 -2.10
CA VAL A 152 3.50 3.21 -1.61
C VAL A 152 2.57 3.51 -2.77
N PHE A 153 1.25 3.38 -2.54
CA PHE A 153 0.24 3.87 -3.45
C PHE A 153 -0.09 5.33 -3.18
N GLU A 154 -0.44 6.07 -4.23
CA GLU A 154 -0.87 7.44 -4.08
C GLU A 154 -1.96 7.83 -5.09
N SER A 155 -2.85 8.70 -4.65
CA SER A 155 -3.93 9.23 -5.48
C SER A 155 -3.47 10.46 -6.28
N PRO A 156 -4.09 10.74 -7.44
CA PRO A 156 -3.72 11.87 -8.28
C PRO A 156 -3.88 13.21 -7.57
N LYS A 157 -4.87 13.35 -6.71
CA LYS A 157 -5.14 14.59 -5.97
C LYS A 157 -4.06 14.93 -4.95
N ARG A 158 -3.24 13.96 -4.54
CA ARG A 158 -2.25 14.12 -3.47
C ARG A 158 -0.81 14.00 -3.94
N ILE A 159 -0.57 13.48 -5.15
CA ILE A 159 0.77 13.16 -5.65
C ILE A 159 1.76 14.33 -5.50
N TYR A 160 1.37 15.56 -5.88
CA TYR A 160 2.22 16.74 -5.74
C TYR A 160 2.61 17.02 -4.29
N LYS A 161 1.61 16.97 -3.38
CA LYS A 161 1.86 17.20 -1.96
C LYS A 161 2.78 16.12 -1.41
N THR A 162 2.57 14.89 -1.78
CA THR A 162 3.37 13.75 -1.33
C THR A 162 4.82 13.85 -1.81
N ILE A 163 5.06 14.14 -3.11
CA ILE A 163 6.42 14.31 -3.62
C ILE A 163 7.13 15.49 -2.96
N ASN A 164 6.45 16.61 -2.72
CA ASN A 164 7.05 17.75 -2.02
C ASN A 164 7.41 17.41 -0.56
N LEU A 165 6.59 16.65 0.16
CA LEU A 165 6.91 16.16 1.50
C LEU A 165 8.12 15.21 1.51
N LEU A 166 8.19 14.30 0.53
CA LEU A 166 9.34 13.41 0.36
C LEU A 166 10.60 14.23 0.07
N LYS A 167 10.53 15.23 -0.81
CA LYS A 167 11.65 16.13 -1.16
C LYS A 167 12.17 16.91 0.04
N GLU A 168 11.26 17.44 0.87
CA GLU A 168 11.62 18.19 2.08
C GLU A 168 12.37 17.32 3.09
N LYS A 169 11.92 16.06 3.29
CA LYS A 169 12.42 15.19 4.35
C LYS A 169 13.60 14.31 3.88
N LEU A 170 13.50 13.70 2.71
CA LEU A 170 14.45 12.68 2.26
C LEU A 170 15.57 13.25 1.36
N LYS A 171 15.44 14.50 0.95
CA LYS A 171 16.40 15.25 0.12
C LYS A 171 16.94 14.44 -1.06
N ASP A 172 18.08 13.77 -0.90
CA ASP A 172 18.79 13.07 -1.97
C ASP A 172 18.35 11.59 -2.06
N ARG A 173 17.14 11.36 -2.57
CA ARG A 173 16.59 10.01 -2.80
C ARG A 173 16.13 9.86 -4.23
N ASN A 174 16.41 8.71 -4.81
CA ASN A 174 15.86 8.33 -6.10
C ASN A 174 14.43 7.80 -5.94
N ILE A 175 13.59 8.27 -6.84
CA ILE A 175 12.18 7.85 -6.93
C ILE A 175 11.94 7.24 -8.29
N ILE A 176 11.14 6.16 -8.33
CA ILE A 176 10.51 5.68 -9.55
C ILE A 176 9.02 5.83 -9.36
N LEU A 177 8.40 6.63 -10.20
CA LEU A 177 6.96 6.86 -10.21
C LEU A 177 6.35 6.07 -11.35
N PHE A 178 5.52 5.10 -11.03
CA PHE A 178 4.73 4.34 -11.99
C PHE A 178 3.35 4.98 -12.08
N HIS A 179 2.98 5.39 -13.26
CA HIS A 179 1.73 6.10 -13.54
C HIS A 179 0.89 5.31 -14.53
N GLU A 180 -0.39 5.11 -14.19
CA GLU A 180 -1.40 4.48 -15.06
C GLU A 180 -0.96 3.09 -15.57
N LEU A 181 -0.41 2.25 -14.71
CA LEU A 181 0.05 0.89 -15.06
C LEU A 181 -1.04 0.13 -15.82
N THR A 182 -0.63 -0.58 -16.86
CA THR A 182 -1.44 -1.36 -17.81
C THR A 182 -2.41 -0.56 -18.71
N LYS A 183 -2.52 0.77 -18.50
CA LYS A 183 -3.40 1.66 -19.27
C LYS A 183 -2.68 2.28 -20.47
N LEU A 184 -3.46 2.88 -21.38
CA LEU A 184 -2.94 3.49 -22.63
C LEU A 184 -1.84 4.55 -22.38
N HIS A 185 -1.89 5.22 -21.24
CA HIS A 185 -0.94 6.29 -20.89
C HIS A 185 0.04 5.86 -19.79
N GLU A 186 0.34 4.56 -19.70
CA GLU A 186 1.35 4.03 -18.80
C GLU A 186 2.69 4.76 -18.96
N LYS A 187 3.26 5.19 -17.84
CA LYS A 187 4.58 5.85 -17.80
C LYS A 187 5.36 5.42 -16.57
N VAL A 188 6.66 5.30 -16.76
CA VAL A 188 7.64 5.19 -15.68
C VAL A 188 8.47 6.46 -15.68
N ILE A 189 8.49 7.19 -14.56
CA ILE A 189 9.23 8.44 -14.40
C ILE A 189 10.27 8.22 -13.30
N ILE A 190 11.54 8.34 -13.66
CA ILE A 190 12.68 8.15 -12.75
C ILE A 190 13.32 9.50 -12.50
N PHE A 191 13.48 9.87 -11.24
CA PHE A 191 14.08 11.15 -10.86
C PHE A 191 14.71 11.10 -9.47
N ASN A 192 15.62 12.05 -9.22
CA ASN A 192 16.10 12.36 -7.88
C ASN A 192 15.25 13.46 -7.25
N LEU A 193 14.93 13.35 -5.97
CA LEU A 193 14.10 14.34 -5.26
C LEU A 193 14.68 15.75 -5.28
N ASN A 194 16.00 15.90 -5.31
CA ASN A 194 16.65 17.23 -5.38
C ASN A 194 16.43 17.91 -6.72
N GLU A 195 16.32 17.13 -7.81
CA GLU A 195 16.34 17.64 -9.18
C GLU A 195 14.94 17.81 -9.78
N ILE A 196 13.93 17.17 -9.22
CA ILE A 196 12.59 17.14 -9.80
C ILE A 196 11.91 18.51 -9.77
N ASP A 197 11.42 18.92 -10.93
CA ASP A 197 10.35 19.90 -11.05
C ASP A 197 9.01 19.18 -10.91
N THR A 198 8.37 19.32 -9.77
CA THR A 198 7.13 18.61 -9.46
C THR A 198 5.97 18.97 -10.41
N THR A 199 6.06 20.10 -11.12
CA THR A 199 5.04 20.51 -12.10
C THR A 199 4.98 19.60 -13.33
N THR A 200 6.03 18.82 -13.57
CA THR A 200 6.10 17.84 -14.68
C THR A 200 5.38 16.54 -14.39
N ILE A 201 4.99 16.28 -13.12
CA ILE A 201 4.26 15.08 -12.71
C ILE A 201 2.80 15.19 -13.19
N PRO A 202 2.21 14.12 -13.78
CA PRO A 202 0.79 14.12 -14.14
C PRO A 202 -0.11 14.35 -12.92
N SER A 203 -1.20 15.12 -13.10
CA SER A 203 -2.15 15.42 -12.01
C SER A 203 -3.39 14.53 -12.01
N ILE A 204 -3.46 13.56 -12.92
CA ILE A 204 -4.55 12.59 -13.09
C ILE A 204 -3.99 11.17 -13.10
N GLY A 205 -4.84 10.18 -12.90
CA GLY A 205 -4.44 8.77 -12.95
C GLY A 205 -3.99 8.21 -11.59
N GLU A 206 -3.57 6.96 -11.57
CA GLU A 206 -3.15 6.21 -10.38
C GLU A 206 -1.64 6.07 -10.34
N PHE A 207 -1.08 6.08 -9.13
CA PHE A 207 0.36 6.08 -8.93
C PHE A 207 0.81 4.98 -7.97
N VAL A 208 1.90 4.31 -8.35
CA VAL A 208 2.76 3.59 -7.42
C VAL A 208 4.07 4.35 -7.33
N ILE A 209 4.55 4.60 -6.12
CA ILE A 209 5.81 5.30 -5.87
C ILE A 209 6.78 4.29 -5.28
N LEU A 210 7.91 4.06 -5.93
CA LEU A 210 9.06 3.37 -5.35
C LEU A 210 10.04 4.43 -4.85
N ILE A 211 10.30 4.40 -3.55
CA ILE A 211 11.25 5.25 -2.86
C ILE A 211 12.48 4.40 -2.58
N SER A 212 13.62 4.76 -3.17
CA SER A 212 14.86 4.02 -2.93
C SER A 212 15.27 4.07 -1.48
N GLY A 213 15.78 2.95 -0.97
CA GLY A 213 16.34 2.87 0.36
C GLY A 213 17.55 3.78 0.56
N GLU A 214 17.97 3.98 1.80
CA GLU A 214 19.16 4.77 2.13
C GLU A 214 20.43 4.01 1.73
N ASN A 215 21.15 4.55 0.75
CA ASN A 215 22.39 3.96 0.26
C ASN A 215 23.65 4.53 0.93
N SER A 216 23.50 5.57 1.76
CA SER A 216 24.66 6.08 2.46
C SER A 216 25.16 5.00 3.44
N LYS A 217 26.45 4.68 3.34
CA LYS A 217 27.20 4.03 4.41
C LYS A 217 27.27 5.05 5.57
N ASN A 218 26.11 5.42 6.09
CA ASN A 218 26.08 6.19 7.30
C ASN A 218 26.45 5.25 8.43
N GLU A 219 27.71 5.22 8.76
CA GLU A 219 28.27 4.91 10.07
C GLU A 219 27.66 5.82 11.16
N LEU A 220 26.40 6.27 10.94
CA LEU A 220 25.62 7.14 11.86
C LEU A 220 25.29 6.47 13.20
N PHE A 221 25.70 5.19 13.38
CA PHE A 221 25.32 4.45 14.58
C PHE A 221 26.31 4.60 15.75
N ASP A 222 27.54 5.16 15.57
CA ASP A 222 28.50 5.22 16.66
C ASP A 222 28.83 6.63 17.19
N GLU A 223 28.73 7.71 16.43
CA GLU A 223 29.07 9.05 16.96
C GLU A 223 27.94 10.11 16.89
N ASP A 224 26.87 9.87 16.10
CA ASP A 224 25.84 10.88 15.82
C ASP A 224 24.38 10.43 16.09
N PHE A 225 24.17 9.23 16.70
CA PHE A 225 22.81 8.70 16.95
C PHE A 225 21.97 9.66 17.81
N ASP A 226 22.56 10.15 18.88
CA ASP A 226 21.89 11.08 19.80
C ASP A 226 21.49 12.39 19.09
N LYS A 227 22.37 12.89 18.23
CA LYS A 227 22.10 14.09 17.42
C LYS A 227 21.00 13.83 16.40
N TYR A 228 21.04 12.66 15.72
CA TYR A 228 19.98 12.26 14.82
C TYR A 228 18.62 12.19 15.52
N VAL A 229 18.54 11.50 16.66
CA VAL A 229 17.33 11.38 17.48
C VAL A 229 16.79 12.76 17.89
N LYS A 230 17.68 13.68 18.29
CA LYS A 230 17.29 15.06 18.62
C LYS A 230 16.66 15.78 17.43
N VAL A 231 17.28 15.73 16.26
CA VAL A 231 16.77 16.36 15.03
C VAL A 231 15.39 15.81 14.66
N GLU A 232 15.19 14.47 14.74
CA GLU A 232 13.91 13.85 14.46
C GLU A 232 12.83 14.25 15.47
N LEU A 233 13.16 14.27 16.76
CA LEU A 233 12.24 14.73 17.79
C LEU A 233 11.84 16.20 17.58
N GLU A 234 12.81 17.07 17.31
CA GLU A 234 12.56 18.49 16.99
C GLU A 234 11.63 18.65 15.79
N TYR A 235 11.92 17.96 14.70
CA TYR A 235 11.09 17.98 13.50
C TYR A 235 9.65 17.57 13.80
N MET A 236 9.45 16.45 14.53
CA MET A 236 8.12 16.00 14.91
C MET A 236 7.38 17.00 15.78
N ILE A 237 8.07 17.60 16.76
CA ILE A 237 7.48 18.59 17.68
C ILE A 237 7.09 19.86 16.93
N GLN A 238 7.94 20.37 16.05
CA GLN A 238 7.65 21.55 15.22
C GLN A 238 6.44 21.31 14.31
N ASN A 239 6.19 20.07 13.92
CA ASN A 239 5.02 19.67 13.12
C ASN A 239 3.81 19.21 13.98
N GLY A 240 3.77 19.59 15.28
CA GLY A 240 2.60 19.43 16.14
C GLY A 240 2.47 18.07 16.83
N VAL A 241 3.49 17.22 16.79
CA VAL A 241 3.52 15.96 17.55
C VAL A 241 4.01 16.26 18.97
N SER A 242 3.26 15.85 20.00
CA SER A 242 3.72 16.01 21.37
C SER A 242 5.02 15.24 21.64
N LEU A 243 5.93 15.75 22.48
CA LEU A 243 7.17 15.05 22.86
C LEU A 243 6.90 13.62 23.33
N ARG A 244 5.81 13.42 24.09
CA ARG A 244 5.37 12.09 24.52
C ARG A 244 5.13 11.13 23.36
N ASN A 245 4.51 11.57 22.29
CA ASN A 245 4.23 10.76 21.12
C ASN A 245 5.48 10.63 20.23
N ALA A 246 6.25 11.69 20.07
CA ALA A 246 7.49 11.67 19.30
C ALA A 246 8.50 10.66 19.87
N THR A 247 8.73 10.69 21.20
CA THR A 247 9.60 9.71 21.86
C THR A 247 9.09 8.27 21.74
N LYS A 248 7.77 8.06 21.75
CA LYS A 248 7.19 6.73 21.50
C LYS A 248 7.46 6.25 20.06
N ILE A 249 7.28 7.11 19.08
CA ILE A 249 7.50 6.80 17.67
C ILE A 249 8.97 6.43 17.42
N ILE A 250 9.89 7.25 17.90
CA ILE A 250 11.34 6.99 17.75
C ILE A 250 11.74 5.69 18.46
N SER A 251 11.21 5.43 19.65
CA SER A 251 11.40 4.18 20.39
C SER A 251 10.97 2.95 19.57
N GLU A 252 9.82 3.01 18.90
CA GLU A 252 9.31 1.94 18.04
C GLU A 252 10.14 1.78 16.74
N ILE A 253 10.68 2.87 16.18
CA ILE A 253 11.52 2.82 14.96
C ILE A 253 12.85 2.12 15.24
N PHE A 254 13.48 2.41 16.37
CA PHE A 254 14.81 1.90 16.72
C PHE A 254 14.79 0.67 17.63
N ASP A 255 13.63 0.19 18.02
CA ASP A 255 13.45 -0.89 19.01
C ASP A 255 14.22 -0.61 20.31
N LEU A 256 14.16 0.63 20.79
CA LEU A 256 14.84 1.09 21.99
C LEU A 256 13.83 1.46 23.07
N PRO A 257 14.20 1.32 24.36
CA PRO A 257 13.36 1.77 25.46
C PRO A 257 13.03 3.27 25.33
N ARG A 258 11.75 3.63 25.44
CA ARG A 258 11.31 5.02 25.34
C ARG A 258 12.04 5.96 26.32
N LYS A 259 12.45 5.44 27.49
CA LYS A 259 13.22 6.19 28.48
C LYS A 259 14.56 6.64 27.91
N ASP A 260 15.21 5.81 27.10
CA ASP A 260 16.52 6.13 26.52
C ASP A 260 16.38 7.22 25.46
N ILE A 261 15.35 7.16 24.62
CA ILE A 261 15.02 8.24 23.66
C ILE A 261 14.73 9.55 24.39
N TYR A 262 14.00 9.50 25.51
CA TYR A 262 13.73 10.68 26.31
C TYR A 262 15.03 11.23 26.98
N ASN A 263 15.92 10.36 27.44
CA ASN A 263 17.20 10.77 28.01
C ASN A 263 18.08 11.47 26.96
N ILE A 264 18.11 10.98 25.72
CA ILE A 264 18.80 11.66 24.61
C ILE A 264 18.24 13.08 24.41
N TRP A 265 16.92 13.25 24.46
CA TRP A 265 16.28 14.56 24.30
C TRP A 265 16.69 15.57 25.39
N ILE A 266 16.77 15.14 26.64
CA ILE A 266 17.11 16.01 27.76
C ILE A 266 18.60 16.19 27.99
N ALA A 267 19.45 15.34 27.41
CA ALA A 267 20.90 15.48 27.50
C ALA A 267 21.33 16.77 26.79
N LYS A 268 22.08 17.64 27.51
CA LYS A 268 22.56 18.94 27.02
C LYS A 268 23.69 18.77 26.01
#